data_d912620c34525792e078e2531b1b8059
#
_entry.id   d912620c34525792e078e2531b1b8059
#
_cell.length_a   1.000
_cell.length_b   1.000
_cell.length_c   1.000
_cell.angle_alpha   90.00
_cell.angle_beta   90.00
_cell.angle_gamma   90.00
#
_symmetry.space_group_name_H-M   'P 1'
#
loop_
_entity.id
_entity.type
_entity.pdbx_description
1 polymer ?
#
loop_
_entity_poly.entity_id
_entity_poly.type
_entity_poly.pdbx_seq_one_letter_code
_entity_poly.pdbx_strand_id
1 'polypeptide(L)'
;METMRRTEENIGDDIGPWMCFITSVPVKRIAGDFRTIELNAENAIEVENVNPTTETIENDNYYKNYVVFNENIITNDITKFYDDNDNVYTVNKSYNLPIIIKDTDKYYVEIFNRLFYVKKEDVKEIIENNNSDIKTRNNIRTLAYHFVYKDGERCDNSYICHPESQFRSHIKYLSDNNYFALTMKDLKLFLEGKIQIPEKSIVLTLDDGYLIENAVEILEEYKIHATYFVVASWIDPSKINSTYVELQSHTNNMHNANKCPGGNQGSQLLCEDKDVILEDLKISREKLNGAFAFAYPFYDYNDRLIEILKETGFEMAFIGIHNTLGMSKPGTDLFRIPRLTLSSLTTMEDFIDTLR
;
A
#
# COMPACT_ATOMS: atom_id res chain seq x y z
N MET A 1 5.73 27.30 -3.44
CA MET A 1 5.66 27.01 -2.00
C MET A 1 5.20 28.31 -1.35
N GLU A 2 3.91 28.51 -1.23
CA GLU A 2 3.38 29.65 -0.50
C GLU A 2 2.89 29.19 0.85
N THR A 3 3.54 29.70 1.85
CA THR A 3 3.29 29.52 3.26
C THR A 3 1.92 30.04 3.64
N MET A 4 1.17 29.27 4.45
CA MET A 4 0.03 29.81 5.19
C MET A 4 0.44 31.09 5.90
N ARG A 5 -0.09 32.23 5.50
CA ARG A 5 0.02 33.48 6.27
C ARG A 5 -1.19 33.58 7.16
N ARG A 6 -0.94 33.56 8.48
CA ARG A 6 -1.87 34.12 9.44
C ARG A 6 -2.02 35.61 9.15
N THR A 7 -3.21 36.06 8.85
CA THR A 7 -3.55 37.47 8.94
C THR A 7 -4.18 37.70 10.31
N GLU A 8 -3.36 38.16 11.28
CA GLU A 8 -3.84 38.83 12.50
C GLU A 8 -4.11 40.27 12.12
N GLU A 9 -5.31 40.60 11.71
CA GLU A 9 -5.78 41.97 11.72
C GLU A 9 -7.29 42.01 12.04
N ASN A 10 -7.57 42.42 13.28
CA ASN A 10 -8.80 43.02 13.80
C ASN A 10 -10.14 42.47 13.28
N ILE A 11 -10.59 41.40 13.89
CA ILE A 11 -12.00 41.04 13.91
C ILE A 11 -12.43 40.98 15.37
N GLY A 12 -13.48 41.78 15.70
CA GLY A 12 -13.94 41.96 17.07
C GLY A 12 -14.34 40.70 17.82
N ASP A 13 -14.42 40.79 19.12
CA ASP A 13 -14.49 39.74 20.14
C ASP A 13 -15.69 38.76 20.11
N ASP A 14 -16.36 38.56 18.96
CA ASP A 14 -17.58 37.75 18.88
C ASP A 14 -17.56 36.63 17.82
N ILE A 15 -16.38 36.23 17.37
CA ILE A 15 -16.28 35.07 16.47
C ILE A 15 -15.56 33.93 17.21
N GLY A 16 -16.28 32.82 17.41
CA GLY A 16 -15.75 31.62 18.03
C GLY A 16 -14.44 31.14 17.36
N PRO A 17 -13.62 30.35 18.06
CA PRO A 17 -12.24 30.11 17.66
C PRO A 17 -12.14 29.43 16.28
N TRP A 18 -11.43 30.12 15.35
CA TRP A 18 -10.83 29.61 14.13
C TRP A 18 -11.68 29.48 12.85
N MET A 19 -11.88 30.59 12.16
CA MET A 19 -12.08 30.55 10.72
C MET A 19 -10.73 30.45 10.02
N CYS A 20 -10.46 29.35 9.31
CA CYS A 20 -9.33 29.24 8.39
C CYS A 20 -9.75 29.76 7.02
N PHE A 21 -9.26 30.93 6.59
CA PHE A 21 -9.42 31.41 5.23
C PHE A 21 -8.37 30.75 4.33
N ILE A 22 -8.79 30.07 3.30
CA ILE A 22 -7.90 29.46 2.32
C ILE A 22 -8.07 30.20 1.00
N THR A 23 -7.04 30.93 0.61
CA THR A 23 -6.90 31.47 -0.75
C THR A 23 -6.25 30.39 -1.60
N SER A 24 -6.83 30.04 -2.71
CA SER A 24 -6.44 29.03 -3.73
C SER A 24 -5.11 28.29 -3.52
N VAL A 25 -5.17 26.97 -3.33
CA VAL A 25 -3.97 26.13 -3.30
C VAL A 25 -3.98 25.22 -4.53
N PRO A 26 -2.99 25.32 -5.43
CA PRO A 26 -2.90 24.41 -6.56
C PRO A 26 -2.51 23.00 -6.09
N VAL A 27 -3.32 22.01 -6.43
CA VAL A 27 -3.02 20.60 -6.20
C VAL A 27 -2.18 20.08 -7.35
N LYS A 28 -0.90 19.82 -7.12
CA LYS A 28 0.00 19.24 -8.12
C LYS A 28 0.03 17.74 -7.96
N ARG A 29 -0.53 17.00 -8.93
CA ARG A 29 -0.32 15.56 -9.06
C ARG A 29 0.93 15.28 -9.91
N ILE A 30 1.61 14.17 -9.63
CA ILE A 30 2.80 13.73 -10.37
C ILE A 30 2.53 13.51 -11.86
N ALA A 31 1.26 13.40 -12.26
CA ALA A 31 0.83 13.22 -13.65
C ALA A 31 0.45 14.51 -14.40
N GLY A 32 0.79 15.69 -13.91
CA GLY A 32 0.75 16.91 -14.72
C GLY A 32 -0.55 17.70 -14.76
N ASP A 33 -1.62 17.27 -14.12
CA ASP A 33 -2.87 18.02 -14.09
C ASP A 33 -2.98 18.92 -12.86
N PHE A 34 -3.10 20.23 -13.12
CA PHE A 34 -3.36 21.23 -12.09
C PHE A 34 -4.87 21.45 -11.98
N ARG A 35 -5.47 21.14 -10.84
CA ARG A 35 -6.82 21.60 -10.54
C ARG A 35 -6.74 22.57 -9.38
N THR A 36 -7.25 23.77 -9.61
CA THR A 36 -7.43 24.79 -8.60
C THR A 36 -8.83 24.63 -8.02
N ILE A 37 -8.93 24.29 -6.74
CA ILE A 37 -10.20 24.45 -6.02
C ILE A 37 -10.14 25.85 -5.45
N GLU A 38 -10.89 26.78 -6.04
CA GLU A 38 -11.06 28.11 -5.48
C GLU A 38 -12.05 28.03 -4.33
N LEU A 39 -11.53 28.17 -3.11
CA LEU A 39 -12.33 28.43 -1.92
C LEU A 39 -12.14 29.90 -1.55
N ASN A 40 -13.21 30.64 -1.68
CA ASN A 40 -13.29 32.02 -1.21
C ASN A 40 -14.00 32.07 0.16
N ALA A 41 -14.14 33.24 0.76
CA ALA A 41 -14.76 33.42 2.07
C ALA A 41 -16.21 32.85 2.18
N GLU A 42 -16.88 32.65 1.04
CA GLU A 42 -18.24 32.06 0.98
C GLU A 42 -18.23 30.54 1.08
N ASN A 43 -17.05 29.92 0.99
CA ASN A 43 -16.83 28.47 0.99
C ASN A 43 -16.15 27.99 2.28
N ALA A 44 -16.19 28.78 3.35
CA ALA A 44 -15.58 28.40 4.62
C ALA A 44 -16.17 27.09 5.18
N ILE A 45 -15.30 26.19 5.59
CA ILE A 45 -15.68 24.95 6.29
C ILE A 45 -15.83 25.31 7.77
N GLU A 46 -17.04 25.12 8.30
CA GLU A 46 -17.29 25.29 9.72
C GLU A 46 -16.78 24.03 10.44
N VAL A 47 -15.75 24.20 11.29
CA VAL A 47 -15.11 23.08 11.99
C VAL A 47 -15.68 22.98 13.40
N GLU A 48 -16.53 21.97 13.64
CA GLU A 48 -16.94 21.61 15.00
C GLU A 48 -15.83 20.79 15.69
N ASN A 49 -15.17 21.39 16.70
CA ASN A 49 -14.19 20.76 17.58
C ASN A 49 -12.86 20.29 16.95
N VAL A 50 -11.95 21.20 16.68
CA VAL A 50 -10.54 20.85 16.46
C VAL A 50 -9.67 21.44 17.58
N ASN A 51 -9.05 20.57 18.37
CA ASN A 51 -7.86 20.92 19.12
C ASN A 51 -6.69 21.02 18.13
N PRO A 52 -6.02 22.16 17.98
CA PRO A 52 -4.88 22.27 17.08
C PRO A 52 -3.66 21.60 17.71
N THR A 53 -3.47 20.33 17.47
CA THR A 53 -2.14 19.73 17.62
C THR A 53 -1.38 20.02 16.33
N THR A 54 -0.35 20.85 16.43
CA THR A 54 0.63 21.11 15.38
C THR A 54 1.59 19.92 15.23
N GLU A 55 1.09 18.74 14.99
CA GLU A 55 1.88 17.66 14.45
C GLU A 55 1.81 17.76 12.94
N THR A 56 2.93 18.12 12.33
CA THR A 56 3.17 17.84 10.91
C THR A 56 3.18 16.34 10.78
N ILE A 57 2.02 15.76 10.50
CA ILE A 57 1.93 14.37 10.08
C ILE A 57 2.54 14.37 8.68
N GLU A 58 3.80 13.98 8.57
CA GLU A 58 4.34 13.42 7.34
C GLU A 58 3.61 12.11 7.09
N ASN A 59 2.36 12.20 6.70
CA ASN A 59 1.64 11.07 6.19
C ASN A 59 2.30 10.70 4.87
N ASP A 60 2.82 9.50 4.82
CA ASP A 60 3.27 8.84 3.61
C ASP A 60 2.05 8.71 2.68
N ASN A 61 1.84 9.73 1.85
CA ASN A 61 0.61 9.88 1.09
C ASN A 61 0.69 9.03 -0.19
N TYR A 62 0.82 7.70 -0.04
CA TYR A 62 0.76 6.75 -1.15
C TYR A 62 -0.48 6.97 -2.03
N TYR A 63 -1.63 7.39 -1.46
CA TYR A 63 -2.81 7.70 -2.24
C TYR A 63 -2.60 8.77 -3.33
N LYS A 64 -1.57 9.61 -3.22
CA LYS A 64 -1.22 10.60 -4.26
C LYS A 64 -0.73 9.97 -5.54
N ASN A 65 -0.35 8.70 -5.50
CA ASN A 65 0.00 7.92 -6.67
C ASN A 65 -1.21 7.17 -7.26
N TYR A 66 -2.38 7.18 -6.59
CA TYR A 66 -3.59 6.58 -7.13
C TYR A 66 -4.12 7.43 -8.29
N VAL A 67 -4.62 6.75 -9.31
CA VAL A 67 -5.29 7.43 -10.40
C VAL A 67 -6.75 7.66 -10.01
N VAL A 68 -7.23 8.89 -10.17
CA VAL A 68 -8.65 9.18 -9.95
C VAL A 68 -9.50 8.39 -10.91
N PHE A 69 -10.67 7.96 -10.45
CA PHE A 69 -11.66 7.35 -11.33
C PHE A 69 -12.19 8.37 -12.36
N ASN A 70 -12.67 7.86 -13.50
CA ASN A 70 -13.37 8.69 -14.50
C ASN A 70 -14.79 9.05 -14.03
N GLU A 71 -14.96 9.27 -12.75
CA GLU A 71 -16.22 9.58 -12.09
C GLU A 71 -15.99 10.59 -10.97
N ASN A 72 -16.91 11.53 -10.87
CA ASN A 72 -16.98 12.48 -9.75
C ASN A 72 -18.23 12.20 -8.93
N ILE A 73 -18.15 12.47 -7.64
CA ILE A 73 -19.34 12.66 -6.81
C ILE A 73 -19.81 14.11 -6.91
N ILE A 74 -21.13 14.30 -6.95
CA ILE A 74 -21.80 15.56 -6.62
C ILE A 74 -22.37 15.39 -5.22
N THR A 75 -21.92 16.21 -4.27
CA THR A 75 -22.41 16.11 -2.88
C THR A 75 -23.75 16.81 -2.73
N ASN A 76 -24.47 16.50 -1.65
CA ASN A 76 -25.65 17.25 -1.24
C ASN A 76 -25.26 18.69 -0.87
N ASP A 77 -26.25 19.61 -0.78
CA ASP A 77 -26.02 21.01 -0.41
C ASP A 77 -25.49 21.17 1.02
N ILE A 78 -25.81 20.22 1.90
CA ILE A 78 -25.21 20.06 3.21
C ILE A 78 -24.59 18.67 3.27
N THR A 79 -23.28 18.62 3.42
CA THR A 79 -22.52 17.37 3.38
C THR A 79 -21.51 17.32 4.52
N LYS A 80 -21.32 16.12 5.08
CA LYS A 80 -20.28 15.84 6.06
C LYS A 80 -19.09 15.16 5.38
N PHE A 81 -17.91 15.77 5.55
CA PHE A 81 -16.64 15.17 5.20
C PHE A 81 -15.98 14.65 6.46
N TYR A 82 -15.25 13.57 6.35
CA TYR A 82 -14.55 12.90 7.43
C TYR A 82 -13.08 12.75 7.05
N ASP A 83 -12.17 13.04 7.96
CA ASP A 83 -10.74 12.77 7.79
C ASP A 83 -10.36 11.37 8.28
N ASP A 84 -9.07 11.02 8.24
CA ASP A 84 -8.54 9.71 8.65
C ASP A 84 -8.76 9.39 10.14
N ASN A 85 -9.06 10.41 10.95
CA ASN A 85 -9.34 10.26 12.38
C ASN A 85 -10.83 10.35 12.68
N ASP A 86 -11.69 10.26 11.66
CA ASP A 86 -13.14 10.42 11.75
C ASP A 86 -13.62 11.78 12.29
N ASN A 87 -12.76 12.81 12.22
CA ASN A 87 -13.20 14.18 12.50
C ASN A 87 -14.17 14.63 11.42
N VAL A 88 -15.25 15.31 11.85
CA VAL A 88 -16.36 15.70 10.96
C VAL A 88 -16.26 17.17 10.59
N TYR A 89 -16.38 17.44 9.29
CA TYR A 89 -16.40 18.78 8.71
C TYR A 89 -17.70 18.96 7.93
N THR A 90 -18.58 19.84 8.41
CA THR A 90 -19.85 20.09 7.74
C THR A 90 -19.68 21.24 6.73
N VAL A 91 -20.16 21.01 5.51
CA VAL A 91 -20.08 21.97 4.41
C VAL A 91 -21.48 22.28 3.90
N ASN A 92 -21.79 23.57 3.79
CA ASN A 92 -23.10 24.08 3.38
C ASN A 92 -23.16 24.43 1.88
N LYS A 93 -22.52 23.60 1.05
CA LYS A 93 -22.50 23.76 -0.41
C LYS A 93 -22.25 22.43 -1.08
N SER A 94 -22.88 22.21 -2.23
CA SER A 94 -22.59 21.05 -3.09
C SER A 94 -21.23 21.19 -3.76
N TYR A 95 -20.49 20.08 -3.83
CA TYR A 95 -19.19 19.98 -4.48
C TYR A 95 -19.19 18.91 -5.55
N ASN A 96 -18.43 19.18 -6.59
CA ASN A 96 -18.10 18.23 -7.65
C ASN A 96 -16.64 17.78 -7.45
N LEU A 97 -16.43 16.55 -6.97
CA LEU A 97 -15.13 16.04 -6.55
C LEU A 97 -14.81 14.71 -7.22
N PRO A 98 -13.59 14.55 -7.78
CA PRO A 98 -13.16 13.28 -8.36
C PRO A 98 -12.98 12.21 -7.28
N ILE A 99 -13.42 11.01 -7.60
CA ILE A 99 -13.28 9.85 -6.70
C ILE A 99 -11.85 9.32 -6.78
N ILE A 100 -11.22 9.12 -5.61
CA ILE A 100 -9.89 8.50 -5.47
C ILE A 100 -10.01 7.06 -5.03
N ILE A 101 -10.89 6.78 -4.02
CA ILE A 101 -11.13 5.42 -3.53
C ILE A 101 -12.64 5.20 -3.48
N LYS A 102 -13.08 4.03 -3.99
CA LYS A 102 -14.47 3.56 -3.89
C LYS A 102 -14.55 2.49 -2.80
N ASP A 103 -15.11 2.84 -1.66
CA ASP A 103 -15.36 1.84 -0.62
C ASP A 103 -16.83 1.40 -0.62
N THR A 104 -17.17 0.44 0.24
CA THR A 104 -18.48 -0.18 0.30
C THR A 104 -19.59 0.84 0.61
N ASP A 105 -19.35 1.74 1.55
CA ASP A 105 -20.32 2.72 2.07
C ASP A 105 -19.92 4.19 1.89
N LYS A 106 -18.73 4.45 1.33
CA LYS A 106 -18.15 5.79 1.23
C LYS A 106 -17.27 5.95 -0.01
N TYR A 107 -17.05 7.22 -0.38
CA TYR A 107 -16.09 7.63 -1.40
C TYR A 107 -15.02 8.51 -0.80
N TYR A 108 -13.76 8.26 -1.15
CA TYR A 108 -12.67 9.13 -0.76
C TYR A 108 -12.34 10.11 -1.87
N VAL A 109 -12.13 11.34 -1.47
CA VAL A 109 -11.81 12.49 -2.33
C VAL A 109 -10.65 13.27 -1.72
N GLU A 110 -9.94 14.03 -2.54
CA GLU A 110 -8.86 14.89 -2.06
C GLU A 110 -9.36 16.33 -1.92
N ILE A 111 -9.15 16.92 -0.75
CA ILE A 111 -9.41 18.32 -0.45
C ILE A 111 -8.14 18.87 0.22
N PHE A 112 -7.55 19.94 -0.33
CA PHE A 112 -6.34 20.59 0.20
C PHE A 112 -5.15 19.64 0.44
N ASN A 113 -4.88 18.75 -0.50
CA ASN A 113 -3.84 17.73 -0.38
C ASN A 113 -4.04 16.72 0.76
N ARG A 114 -5.24 16.61 1.29
CA ARG A 114 -5.61 15.63 2.30
C ARG A 114 -6.74 14.76 1.79
N LEU A 115 -6.71 13.51 2.20
CA LEU A 115 -7.76 12.55 1.89
C LEU A 115 -8.91 12.72 2.88
N PHE A 116 -10.13 12.89 2.36
CA PHE A 116 -11.37 12.88 3.11
C PHE A 116 -12.30 11.82 2.55
N TYR A 117 -13.23 11.35 3.35
CA TYR A 117 -14.31 10.54 2.81
C TYR A 117 -15.67 11.20 3.00
N VAL A 118 -16.59 10.85 2.10
CA VAL A 118 -18.01 11.22 2.12
C VAL A 118 -18.81 9.93 2.13
N LYS A 119 -19.82 9.82 2.98
CA LYS A 119 -20.71 8.66 2.98
C LYS A 119 -21.59 8.69 1.72
N LYS A 120 -21.93 7.51 1.20
CA LYS A 120 -22.74 7.40 -0.01
C LYS A 120 -24.12 8.07 0.12
N GLU A 121 -24.68 8.13 1.34
CA GLU A 121 -25.95 8.82 1.63
C GLU A 121 -25.86 10.34 1.48
N ASP A 122 -24.65 10.92 1.60
CA ASP A 122 -24.39 12.35 1.40
C ASP A 122 -24.05 12.71 -0.05
N VAL A 123 -24.03 11.73 -0.95
CA VAL A 123 -23.78 11.90 -2.39
C VAL A 123 -25.12 12.01 -3.12
N LYS A 124 -25.33 13.12 -3.83
CA LYS A 124 -26.52 13.39 -4.61
C LYS A 124 -26.56 12.57 -5.89
N GLU A 125 -25.43 12.51 -6.60
CA GLU A 125 -25.27 11.78 -7.85
C GLU A 125 -23.79 11.49 -8.14
N ILE A 126 -23.54 10.54 -9.03
CA ILE A 126 -22.23 10.26 -9.60
C ILE A 126 -22.30 10.62 -11.08
N ILE A 127 -21.35 11.41 -11.56
CA ILE A 127 -21.25 11.81 -12.96
C ILE A 127 -19.95 11.29 -13.57
N GLU A 128 -19.99 10.98 -14.88
CA GLU A 128 -18.78 10.65 -15.63
C GLU A 128 -17.87 11.88 -15.74
N ASN A 129 -16.57 11.65 -15.69
CA ASN A 129 -15.55 12.65 -15.78
C ASN A 129 -14.54 12.24 -16.86
N ASN A 130 -14.34 13.06 -17.86
CA ASN A 130 -13.41 12.81 -18.96
C ASN A 130 -11.93 13.02 -18.57
N ASN A 131 -11.49 12.42 -17.47
CA ASN A 131 -10.07 12.43 -17.03
C ASN A 131 -9.24 11.41 -17.81
N SER A 132 -9.32 11.38 -19.12
CA SER A 132 -8.84 10.30 -19.99
C SER A 132 -7.32 10.24 -20.23
N ASP A 133 -6.53 11.14 -19.68
CA ASP A 133 -5.10 11.25 -20.06
C ASP A 133 -4.15 10.43 -19.18
N ILE A 134 -4.61 9.85 -18.07
CA ILE A 134 -3.77 9.05 -17.17
C ILE A 134 -3.94 7.58 -17.53
N LYS A 135 -2.86 6.99 -18.04
CA LYS A 135 -2.83 5.55 -18.31
C LYS A 135 -2.83 4.75 -17.02
N THR A 136 -3.79 3.83 -16.93
CA THR A 136 -3.93 2.88 -15.82
C THR A 136 -3.63 1.46 -16.29
N ARG A 137 -3.34 0.60 -15.34
CA ARG A 137 -3.31 -0.85 -15.58
C ARG A 137 -4.39 -1.57 -14.78
N ASN A 138 -4.92 -2.64 -15.34
CA ASN A 138 -5.98 -3.49 -14.73
C ASN A 138 -5.45 -4.81 -14.19
N ASN A 139 -4.16 -5.00 -14.20
CA ASN A 139 -3.48 -6.13 -13.61
C ASN A 139 -2.17 -5.63 -12.98
N ILE A 140 -1.61 -6.40 -12.06
CA ILE A 140 -0.34 -6.08 -11.44
C ILE A 140 0.46 -7.34 -11.24
N ARG A 141 1.78 -7.23 -11.38
CA ARG A 141 2.70 -8.32 -11.09
C ARG A 141 3.31 -8.15 -9.71
N THR A 142 3.34 -9.25 -8.96
CA THR A 142 4.07 -9.35 -7.70
C THR A 142 5.35 -10.13 -7.93
N LEU A 143 6.49 -9.48 -7.68
CA LEU A 143 7.81 -10.10 -7.76
C LEU A 143 8.25 -10.57 -6.37
N ALA A 144 8.89 -11.73 -6.29
CA ALA A 144 9.45 -12.28 -5.06
C ALA A 144 10.96 -12.48 -5.20
N TYR A 145 11.71 -11.80 -4.35
CA TYR A 145 13.10 -12.04 -4.08
C TYR A 145 13.25 -12.80 -2.75
N HIS A 146 14.49 -13.18 -2.42
CA HIS A 146 14.80 -13.74 -1.10
C HIS A 146 16.04 -13.02 -0.53
N PHE A 147 17.21 -13.60 -0.69
CA PHE A 147 18.44 -13.09 -0.07
C PHE A 147 19.21 -12.17 -1.00
N VAL A 148 19.57 -10.98 -0.53
CA VAL A 148 20.48 -10.06 -1.24
C VAL A 148 21.87 -10.16 -0.57
N TYR A 149 22.83 -10.71 -1.31
CA TYR A 149 24.20 -10.93 -0.87
C TYR A 149 25.13 -9.85 -1.42
N LYS A 150 26.11 -9.44 -0.62
CA LYS A 150 27.17 -8.55 -1.11
C LYS A 150 27.95 -9.23 -2.21
N ASP A 151 28.37 -8.47 -3.21
CA ASP A 151 29.12 -9.00 -4.34
C ASP A 151 30.41 -9.66 -3.87
N GLY A 152 30.65 -10.88 -4.34
CA GLY A 152 31.80 -11.70 -3.94
C GLY A 152 31.55 -12.58 -2.72
N GLU A 153 30.45 -12.43 -1.99
CA GLU A 153 30.05 -13.39 -0.96
C GLU A 153 29.50 -14.67 -1.60
N ARG A 154 29.66 -15.77 -0.91
CA ARG A 154 29.19 -17.08 -1.38
C ARG A 154 27.74 -17.29 -0.97
N CYS A 155 26.90 -17.65 -1.94
CA CYS A 155 25.60 -18.23 -1.71
C CYS A 155 25.41 -19.50 -2.53
N ASP A 156 25.00 -20.57 -1.87
CA ASP A 156 24.97 -21.91 -2.49
C ASP A 156 23.69 -22.17 -3.30
N ASN A 157 22.72 -21.27 -3.29
CA ASN A 157 21.45 -21.45 -4.00
C ASN A 157 21.12 -20.27 -4.94
N SER A 158 21.47 -20.43 -6.21
CA SER A 158 21.24 -19.42 -7.24
C SER A 158 19.76 -19.03 -7.45
N TYR A 159 18.80 -19.83 -7.00
CA TYR A 159 17.38 -19.50 -7.14
C TYR A 159 16.90 -18.43 -6.17
N ILE A 160 17.48 -18.38 -4.99
CA ILE A 160 17.04 -17.48 -3.90
C ILE A 160 18.09 -16.45 -3.53
N CYS A 161 19.29 -16.55 -4.06
CA CYS A 161 20.40 -15.65 -3.79
C CYS A 161 20.57 -14.64 -4.90
N HIS A 162 20.52 -13.37 -4.58
CA HIS A 162 20.69 -12.27 -5.53
C HIS A 162 21.97 -11.50 -5.18
N PRO A 163 22.92 -11.36 -6.11
CA PRO A 163 24.03 -10.43 -5.91
C PRO A 163 23.49 -9.00 -5.69
N GLU A 164 24.12 -8.25 -4.79
CA GLU A 164 23.75 -6.86 -4.49
C GLU A 164 23.71 -6.01 -5.78
N SER A 165 24.69 -6.16 -6.66
CA SER A 165 24.77 -5.44 -7.94
C SER A 165 23.57 -5.73 -8.85
N GLN A 166 23.07 -6.97 -8.87
CA GLN A 166 21.87 -7.34 -9.65
C GLN A 166 20.63 -6.67 -9.05
N PHE A 167 20.40 -6.85 -7.74
CA PHE A 167 19.25 -6.26 -7.06
C PHE A 167 19.24 -4.73 -7.21
N ARG A 168 20.37 -4.08 -6.97
CA ARG A 168 20.58 -2.65 -7.17
C ARG A 168 20.23 -2.19 -8.59
N SER A 169 20.62 -2.96 -9.62
CA SER A 169 20.29 -2.65 -11.00
C SER A 169 18.80 -2.67 -11.28
N HIS A 170 18.08 -3.67 -10.71
CA HIS A 170 16.64 -3.80 -10.83
C HIS A 170 15.93 -2.63 -10.14
N ILE A 171 16.29 -2.32 -8.88
CA ILE A 171 15.67 -1.24 -8.10
C ILE A 171 15.97 0.13 -8.73
N LYS A 172 17.21 0.35 -9.16
CA LYS A 172 17.59 1.57 -9.90
C LYS A 172 16.73 1.76 -11.16
N TYR A 173 16.52 0.70 -11.93
CA TYR A 173 15.68 0.78 -13.14
C TYR A 173 14.24 1.19 -12.81
N LEU A 174 13.66 0.65 -11.74
CA LEU A 174 12.31 1.03 -11.30
C LEU A 174 12.25 2.51 -10.91
N SER A 175 13.23 2.99 -10.16
CA SER A 175 13.33 4.39 -9.75
C SER A 175 13.51 5.32 -10.96
N ASP A 176 14.49 5.04 -11.84
CA ASP A 176 14.79 5.86 -13.02
C ASP A 176 13.60 5.94 -14.00
N ASN A 177 12.75 4.93 -14.02
CA ASN A 177 11.57 4.86 -14.88
C ASN A 177 10.26 5.25 -14.19
N ASN A 178 10.31 5.79 -12.98
CA ASN A 178 9.17 6.25 -12.19
C ASN A 178 8.10 5.16 -11.98
N TYR A 179 8.53 3.95 -11.59
CA TYR A 179 7.59 2.93 -11.18
C TYR A 179 7.02 3.23 -9.79
N PHE A 180 5.72 3.07 -9.65
CA PHE A 180 5.03 3.09 -8.37
C PHE A 180 5.02 1.67 -7.77
N ALA A 181 5.76 1.47 -6.70
CA ALA A 181 5.77 0.21 -5.95
C ALA A 181 4.68 0.25 -4.86
N LEU A 182 3.70 -0.65 -4.94
CA LEU A 182 2.55 -0.69 -4.05
C LEU A 182 2.93 -1.27 -2.68
N THR A 183 2.34 -0.69 -1.62
CA THR A 183 2.26 -1.33 -0.31
C THR A 183 1.27 -2.49 -0.32
N MET A 184 1.26 -3.34 0.72
CA MET A 184 0.24 -4.39 0.84
C MET A 184 -1.18 -3.81 0.97
N LYS A 185 -1.31 -2.65 1.62
CA LYS A 185 -2.59 -1.94 1.70
C LYS A 185 -3.08 -1.50 0.31
N ASP A 186 -2.19 -0.91 -0.49
CA ASP A 186 -2.52 -0.48 -1.86
C ASP A 186 -2.91 -1.66 -2.73
N LEU A 187 -2.13 -2.75 -2.65
CA LEU A 187 -2.43 -3.97 -3.40
C LEU A 187 -3.80 -4.53 -3.02
N LYS A 188 -4.12 -4.60 -1.72
CA LYS A 188 -5.43 -5.06 -1.26
C LYS A 188 -6.55 -4.20 -1.83
N LEU A 189 -6.45 -2.88 -1.73
CA LEU A 189 -7.44 -1.95 -2.27
C LEU A 189 -7.60 -2.10 -3.80
N PHE A 190 -6.49 -2.31 -4.51
CA PHE A 190 -6.52 -2.56 -5.96
C PHE A 190 -7.23 -3.89 -6.29
N LEU A 191 -6.89 -4.97 -5.58
CA LEU A 191 -7.51 -6.29 -5.79
C LEU A 191 -9.00 -6.31 -5.43
N GLU A 192 -9.41 -5.49 -4.47
CA GLU A 192 -10.81 -5.25 -4.13
C GLU A 192 -11.53 -4.31 -5.12
N GLY A 193 -10.81 -3.76 -6.11
CA GLY A 193 -11.36 -2.82 -7.10
C GLY A 193 -11.67 -1.42 -6.54
N LYS A 194 -11.11 -1.08 -5.39
CA LYS A 194 -11.37 0.18 -4.69
C LYS A 194 -10.52 1.34 -5.16
N ILE A 195 -9.37 1.08 -5.78
CA ILE A 195 -8.46 2.09 -6.34
C ILE A 195 -8.09 1.77 -7.78
N GLN A 196 -7.66 2.79 -8.50
CA GLN A 196 -6.95 2.66 -9.78
C GLN A 196 -5.47 2.99 -9.57
N ILE A 197 -4.62 2.29 -10.31
CA ILE A 197 -3.16 2.42 -10.21
C ILE A 197 -2.56 2.86 -11.56
N PRO A 198 -1.43 3.58 -11.55
CA PRO A 198 -0.73 3.97 -12.77
C PRO A 198 -0.29 2.76 -13.62
N GLU A 199 -0.11 2.98 -14.92
CA GLU A 199 0.41 1.94 -15.83
C GLU A 199 1.75 1.35 -15.36
N LYS A 200 2.65 2.21 -14.85
CA LYS A 200 3.94 1.80 -14.29
C LYS A 200 3.82 1.50 -12.79
N SER A 201 3.14 0.42 -12.46
CA SER A 201 3.00 -0.06 -11.07
C SER A 201 3.53 -1.47 -10.94
N ILE A 202 4.08 -1.79 -9.77
CA ILE A 202 4.67 -3.09 -9.41
C ILE A 202 4.46 -3.41 -7.94
N VAL A 203 4.50 -4.67 -7.56
CA VAL A 203 4.62 -5.11 -6.16
C VAL A 203 5.94 -5.83 -6.00
N LEU A 204 6.76 -5.37 -5.07
CA LEU A 204 8.02 -6.01 -4.72
C LEU A 204 7.89 -6.70 -3.38
N THR A 205 8.27 -7.96 -3.31
CA THR A 205 8.32 -8.72 -2.06
C THR A 205 9.66 -9.42 -1.91
N LEU A 206 10.09 -9.58 -0.65
CA LEU A 206 11.25 -10.39 -0.29
C LEU A 206 10.84 -11.33 0.83
N ASP A 207 11.40 -12.53 0.87
CA ASP A 207 11.03 -13.54 1.86
C ASP A 207 12.16 -13.82 2.87
N ASP A 208 11.81 -14.52 3.95
CA ASP A 208 12.64 -15.04 5.04
C ASP A 208 13.18 -13.99 6.01
N GLY A 209 13.78 -12.91 5.55
CA GLY A 209 14.39 -11.85 6.39
C GLY A 209 15.87 -12.03 6.69
N TYR A 210 16.53 -13.06 6.16
CA TYR A 210 17.99 -13.20 6.31
C TYR A 210 18.73 -12.18 5.42
N LEU A 211 19.72 -11.48 5.98
CA LEU A 211 20.46 -10.39 5.32
C LEU A 211 19.55 -9.22 4.84
N ILE A 212 18.46 -8.98 5.55
CA ILE A 212 17.48 -7.95 5.20
C ILE A 212 18.12 -6.56 5.04
N GLU A 213 19.16 -6.25 5.80
CA GLU A 213 19.84 -4.95 5.80
C GLU A 213 20.42 -4.60 4.43
N ASN A 214 20.94 -5.59 3.68
CA ASN A 214 21.52 -5.35 2.35
C ASN A 214 20.47 -4.87 1.35
N ALA A 215 19.23 -5.38 1.42
CA ALA A 215 18.14 -4.93 0.57
C ALA A 215 17.56 -3.60 1.04
N VAL A 216 17.41 -3.41 2.35
CA VAL A 216 16.88 -2.17 2.94
C VAL A 216 17.71 -0.96 2.52
N GLU A 217 19.05 -1.06 2.58
CA GLU A 217 19.95 0.02 2.16
C GLU A 217 19.69 0.48 0.71
N ILE A 218 19.48 -0.47 -0.20
CA ILE A 218 19.23 -0.19 -1.62
C ILE A 218 17.82 0.40 -1.82
N LEU A 219 16.81 -0.14 -1.15
CA LEU A 219 15.44 0.35 -1.25
C LEU A 219 15.31 1.79 -0.74
N GLU A 220 16.00 2.13 0.35
CA GLU A 220 16.11 3.49 0.88
C GLU A 220 16.82 4.44 -0.11
N GLU A 221 17.96 4.02 -0.68
CA GLU A 221 18.73 4.83 -1.65
C GLU A 221 17.88 5.25 -2.83
N TYR A 222 17.10 4.33 -3.39
CA TYR A 222 16.28 4.57 -4.59
C TYR A 222 14.83 4.95 -4.29
N LYS A 223 14.41 4.97 -3.02
CA LYS A 223 13.05 5.30 -2.57
C LYS A 223 11.99 4.43 -3.23
N ILE A 224 12.26 3.15 -3.33
CA ILE A 224 11.35 2.14 -3.88
C ILE A 224 10.80 1.29 -2.74
N HIS A 225 9.48 1.24 -2.62
CA HIS A 225 8.82 0.42 -1.58
C HIS A 225 8.92 -1.07 -1.87
N ALA A 226 9.10 -1.86 -0.81
CA ALA A 226 9.00 -3.31 -0.85
C ALA A 226 8.42 -3.88 0.45
N THR A 227 7.78 -5.03 0.34
CA THR A 227 7.29 -5.78 1.50
C THR A 227 8.23 -6.94 1.79
N TYR A 228 8.68 -7.04 3.03
CA TYR A 228 9.44 -8.18 3.51
C TYR A 228 8.53 -9.13 4.30
N PHE A 229 8.36 -10.35 3.79
CA PHE A 229 7.71 -11.44 4.52
C PHE A 229 8.77 -12.16 5.36
N VAL A 230 8.79 -11.88 6.66
CA VAL A 230 9.86 -12.35 7.54
C VAL A 230 9.41 -13.50 8.44
N VAL A 231 10.33 -14.42 8.69
CA VAL A 231 10.20 -15.36 9.80
C VAL A 231 10.53 -14.59 11.08
N ALA A 232 9.49 -14.24 11.83
CA ALA A 232 9.60 -13.23 12.90
C ALA A 232 10.52 -13.62 14.07
N SER A 233 10.92 -14.90 14.18
CA SER A 233 11.94 -15.34 15.15
C SER A 233 13.37 -15.17 14.64
N TRP A 234 13.59 -14.92 13.36
CA TRP A 234 14.91 -14.81 12.77
C TRP A 234 15.46 -13.40 12.77
N ILE A 235 14.62 -12.42 12.97
CA ILE A 235 14.99 -11.00 12.95
C ILE A 235 14.54 -10.29 14.22
N ASP A 236 15.09 -9.13 14.45
CA ASP A 236 14.59 -8.14 15.41
C ASP A 236 13.89 -7.01 14.62
N PRO A 237 12.54 -7.00 14.53
CA PRO A 237 11.81 -6.01 13.75
C PRO A 237 12.09 -4.57 14.18
N SER A 238 12.45 -4.34 15.46
CA SER A 238 12.72 -2.99 15.98
C SER A 238 13.99 -2.36 15.38
N LYS A 239 14.83 -3.14 14.74
CA LYS A 239 16.06 -2.67 14.07
C LYS A 239 15.82 -2.26 12.63
N ILE A 240 14.69 -2.62 12.06
CA ILE A 240 14.33 -2.25 10.69
C ILE A 240 13.51 -0.95 10.75
N ASN A 241 14.20 0.15 10.62
CA ASN A 241 13.59 1.49 10.60
C ASN A 241 13.69 2.06 9.18
N SER A 242 12.71 1.76 8.35
CA SER A 242 12.65 2.19 6.96
C SER A 242 11.23 2.63 6.60
N THR A 243 11.10 3.72 5.85
CA THR A 243 9.82 4.18 5.26
C THR A 243 9.52 3.46 3.94
N TYR A 244 10.50 2.75 3.38
CA TYR A 244 10.38 2.03 2.11
C TYR A 244 10.27 0.51 2.28
N VAL A 245 10.27 0.03 3.51
CA VAL A 245 10.13 -1.41 3.80
C VAL A 245 9.04 -1.62 4.83
N GLU A 246 7.99 -2.35 4.47
CA GLU A 246 7.02 -2.86 5.43
C GLU A 246 7.32 -4.34 5.73
N LEU A 247 7.12 -4.72 7.00
CA LEU A 247 7.30 -6.10 7.45
C LEU A 247 5.95 -6.80 7.53
N GLN A 248 5.86 -7.98 6.91
CA GLN A 248 4.70 -8.84 6.92
C GLN A 248 5.10 -10.28 7.29
N SER A 249 4.15 -11.17 7.53
CA SER A 249 4.44 -12.47 8.15
C SER A 249 4.82 -13.57 7.16
N HIS A 250 5.90 -14.30 7.50
CA HIS A 250 6.28 -15.59 6.91
C HIS A 250 6.38 -16.68 8.00
N THR A 251 5.47 -16.65 8.98
CA THR A 251 5.44 -17.36 10.27
C THR A 251 6.29 -16.68 11.37
N ASN A 252 6.09 -17.10 12.62
CA ASN A 252 7.05 -16.78 13.67
C ASN A 252 8.25 -17.75 13.64
N ASN A 253 8.00 -19.07 13.66
CA ASN A 253 9.07 -20.10 13.74
C ASN A 253 8.69 -21.40 13.02
N MET A 254 7.70 -21.38 12.13
CA MET A 254 7.21 -22.57 11.42
C MET A 254 7.68 -22.64 9.96
N HIS A 255 8.80 -22.02 9.64
CA HIS A 255 9.43 -22.13 8.32
C HIS A 255 10.27 -23.41 8.21
N ASN A 256 9.61 -24.58 8.27
CA ASN A 256 10.25 -25.89 8.30
C ASN A 256 9.73 -26.76 7.13
N ALA A 257 10.67 -27.20 6.28
CA ALA A 257 10.39 -28.13 5.20
C ALA A 257 10.42 -29.61 5.67
N ASN A 258 9.89 -30.51 4.86
CA ASN A 258 9.92 -31.97 5.07
C ASN A 258 9.27 -32.43 6.40
N LYS A 259 8.25 -31.69 6.87
CA LYS A 259 7.49 -32.01 8.10
C LYS A 259 6.16 -32.69 7.81
N CYS A 260 5.53 -32.35 6.68
CA CYS A 260 4.23 -32.84 6.31
C CYS A 260 4.26 -33.54 4.93
N PRO A 261 3.36 -34.49 4.68
CA PRO A 261 3.20 -35.04 3.33
C PRO A 261 2.52 -34.02 2.43
N GLY A 262 2.93 -34.00 1.14
CA GLY A 262 2.35 -33.12 0.12
C GLY A 262 3.01 -31.74 0.05
N GLY A 263 2.42 -30.85 -0.78
CA GLY A 263 2.98 -29.53 -1.08
C GLY A 263 4.24 -29.60 -1.96
N ASN A 264 4.94 -28.47 -2.10
CA ASN A 264 6.19 -28.39 -2.85
C ASN A 264 7.38 -28.93 -2.02
N GLN A 265 7.42 -28.58 -0.74
CA GLN A 265 8.49 -28.99 0.16
C GLN A 265 8.01 -29.58 1.51
N GLY A 266 6.71 -29.89 1.62
CA GLY A 266 6.15 -30.48 2.84
C GLY A 266 6.25 -29.57 4.06
N SER A 267 5.78 -28.32 3.91
CA SER A 267 5.76 -27.34 4.98
C SER A 267 5.08 -27.86 6.24
N GLN A 268 5.64 -27.56 7.41
CA GLN A 268 5.04 -27.90 8.71
C GLN A 268 3.60 -27.39 8.85
N LEU A 269 3.26 -26.27 8.23
CA LEU A 269 1.93 -25.68 8.28
C LEU A 269 0.82 -26.56 7.65
N LEU A 270 1.19 -27.51 6.78
CA LEU A 270 0.20 -28.32 6.07
C LEU A 270 -0.51 -29.33 6.98
N CYS A 271 0.12 -29.81 8.04
CA CYS A 271 -0.41 -30.89 8.87
C CYS A 271 -0.26 -30.70 10.39
N GLU A 272 0.47 -29.69 10.85
CA GLU A 272 0.61 -29.40 12.28
C GLU A 272 -0.74 -29.14 12.94
N ASP A 273 -0.84 -29.35 14.25
CA ASP A 273 -2.04 -29.08 15.01
C ASP A 273 -2.51 -27.62 14.87
N LYS A 274 -3.82 -27.44 14.72
CA LYS A 274 -4.41 -26.12 14.50
C LYS A 274 -4.00 -25.10 15.56
N ASP A 275 -4.09 -25.50 16.85
CA ASP A 275 -3.82 -24.58 17.95
C ASP A 275 -2.33 -24.17 17.98
N VAL A 276 -1.42 -25.04 17.56
CA VAL A 276 0.00 -24.74 17.44
C VAL A 276 0.28 -23.75 16.32
N ILE A 277 -0.41 -23.91 15.15
CA ILE A 277 -0.32 -22.94 14.05
C ILE A 277 -0.92 -21.60 14.46
N LEU A 278 -2.09 -21.59 15.10
CA LEU A 278 -2.73 -20.36 15.58
C LEU A 278 -1.83 -19.56 16.51
N GLU A 279 -1.15 -20.23 17.44
CA GLU A 279 -0.23 -19.59 18.38
C GLU A 279 0.99 -18.99 17.65
N ASP A 280 1.64 -19.74 16.75
CA ASP A 280 2.77 -19.25 15.98
C ASP A 280 2.40 -17.99 15.15
N LEU A 281 1.26 -18.03 14.47
CA LEU A 281 0.76 -16.94 13.65
C LEU A 281 0.39 -15.69 14.47
N LYS A 282 -0.20 -15.85 15.66
CA LYS A 282 -0.50 -14.75 16.59
C LYS A 282 0.79 -14.08 17.04
N ILE A 283 1.79 -14.87 17.48
CA ILE A 283 3.10 -14.37 17.89
C ILE A 283 3.75 -13.59 16.73
N SER A 284 3.69 -14.13 15.51
CA SER A 284 4.22 -13.44 14.33
C SER A 284 3.57 -12.07 14.13
N ARG A 285 2.23 -12.02 14.16
CA ARG A 285 1.49 -10.77 14.00
C ARG A 285 1.80 -9.74 15.08
N GLU A 286 1.90 -10.17 16.34
CA GLU A 286 2.25 -9.29 17.46
C GLU A 286 3.64 -8.69 17.30
N LYS A 287 4.64 -9.51 16.98
CA LYS A 287 6.01 -9.05 16.74
C LYS A 287 6.12 -8.08 15.56
N LEU A 288 5.24 -8.21 14.57
CA LEU A 288 5.23 -7.42 13.35
C LEU A 288 4.15 -6.31 13.36
N ASN A 289 3.79 -5.82 14.55
CA ASN A 289 2.87 -4.71 14.76
C ASN A 289 1.51 -4.87 14.03
N GLY A 290 0.96 -6.09 14.04
CA GLY A 290 -0.34 -6.37 13.45
C GLY A 290 -0.28 -6.74 11.97
N ALA A 291 0.78 -7.40 11.51
CA ALA A 291 0.88 -7.91 10.14
C ALA A 291 -0.43 -8.55 9.66
N PHE A 292 -0.89 -8.17 8.47
CA PHE A 292 -2.17 -8.62 7.90
C PHE A 292 -2.00 -9.38 6.58
N ALA A 293 -0.79 -9.38 6.01
CA ALA A 293 -0.44 -10.15 4.82
C ALA A 293 0.50 -11.31 5.20
N PHE A 294 0.39 -12.42 4.49
CA PHE A 294 1.12 -13.64 4.74
C PHE A 294 1.75 -14.21 3.46
N ALA A 295 2.99 -14.66 3.50
CA ALA A 295 3.55 -15.50 2.44
C ALA A 295 3.63 -16.94 2.92
N TYR A 296 3.13 -17.88 2.11
CA TYR A 296 3.21 -19.30 2.45
C TYR A 296 4.64 -19.82 2.33
N PRO A 297 5.26 -20.35 3.41
CA PRO A 297 6.56 -21.00 3.33
C PRO A 297 6.57 -22.07 2.24
N PHE A 298 7.60 -22.02 1.37
CA PHE A 298 7.77 -22.94 0.23
C PHE A 298 6.61 -22.90 -0.77
N TYR A 299 5.73 -21.89 -0.69
CA TYR A 299 4.46 -21.81 -1.42
C TYR A 299 3.48 -22.95 -1.11
N ASP A 300 3.65 -23.61 0.01
CA ASP A 300 2.82 -24.71 0.47
C ASP A 300 1.59 -24.19 1.21
N TYR A 301 0.40 -24.53 0.71
CA TYR A 301 -0.88 -24.14 1.32
C TYR A 301 -1.96 -25.19 1.07
N ASN A 302 -3.00 -25.13 1.87
CA ASN A 302 -4.24 -25.86 1.68
C ASN A 302 -5.42 -25.06 2.25
N ASP A 303 -6.66 -25.50 1.99
CA ASP A 303 -7.85 -24.77 2.43
C ASP A 303 -7.94 -24.67 3.97
N ARG A 304 -7.47 -25.69 4.69
CA ARG A 304 -7.38 -25.66 6.16
C ARG A 304 -6.50 -24.52 6.65
N LEU A 305 -5.33 -24.34 6.06
CA LEU A 305 -4.41 -23.27 6.44
C LEU A 305 -4.98 -21.89 6.11
N ILE A 306 -5.70 -21.74 5.00
CA ILE A 306 -6.41 -20.50 4.65
C ILE A 306 -7.41 -20.13 5.74
N GLU A 307 -8.22 -21.08 6.22
CA GLU A 307 -9.18 -20.81 7.31
C GLU A 307 -8.46 -20.43 8.63
N ILE A 308 -7.32 -21.05 8.93
CA ILE A 308 -6.51 -20.67 10.11
C ILE A 308 -5.95 -19.24 9.97
N LEU A 309 -5.48 -18.84 8.79
CA LEU A 309 -5.02 -17.49 8.54
C LEU A 309 -6.14 -16.45 8.75
N LYS A 310 -7.33 -16.72 8.23
CA LYS A 310 -8.49 -15.85 8.43
C LYS A 310 -8.86 -15.73 9.92
N GLU A 311 -8.85 -16.84 10.65
CA GLU A 311 -9.15 -16.87 12.10
C GLU A 311 -8.12 -16.08 12.92
N THR A 312 -6.86 -16.05 12.49
CA THR A 312 -5.81 -15.24 13.11
C THR A 312 -5.86 -13.78 12.69
N GLY A 313 -6.73 -13.41 11.75
CA GLY A 313 -6.93 -12.03 11.30
C GLY A 313 -5.97 -11.60 10.17
N PHE A 314 -5.39 -12.54 9.43
CA PHE A 314 -4.77 -12.20 8.14
C PHE A 314 -5.86 -11.89 7.10
N GLU A 315 -5.56 -10.98 6.20
CA GLU A 315 -6.50 -10.48 5.20
C GLU A 315 -6.09 -10.85 3.77
N MET A 316 -4.83 -11.25 3.59
CA MET A 316 -4.30 -11.68 2.29
C MET A 316 -3.11 -12.61 2.44
N ALA A 317 -2.91 -13.47 1.42
CA ALA A 317 -1.80 -14.41 1.43
C ALA A 317 -1.29 -14.73 0.00
N PHE A 318 0.02 -15.01 -0.09
CA PHE A 318 0.76 -15.12 -1.34
C PHE A 318 1.23 -16.54 -1.61
N ILE A 319 0.92 -17.02 -2.82
CA ILE A 319 1.37 -18.31 -3.37
C ILE A 319 2.49 -18.10 -4.40
N GLY A 320 3.17 -19.17 -4.76
CA GLY A 320 4.07 -19.20 -5.91
C GLY A 320 3.33 -19.17 -7.23
N ILE A 321 4.11 -19.12 -8.32
CA ILE A 321 3.56 -19.16 -9.66
C ILE A 321 2.98 -20.54 -9.97
N HIS A 322 1.83 -20.51 -10.67
CA HIS A 322 1.47 -21.67 -11.46
C HIS A 322 1.23 -21.27 -12.92
N ASN A 323 0.26 -20.47 -13.30
CA ASN A 323 0.00 -20.18 -14.72
C ASN A 323 -0.14 -18.69 -15.02
N THR A 324 0.06 -17.81 -14.02
CA THR A 324 -0.25 -16.39 -14.13
C THR A 324 0.99 -15.50 -14.24
N LEU A 325 2.19 -16.07 -14.18
CA LEU A 325 3.46 -15.34 -14.11
C LEU A 325 3.47 -14.24 -13.04
N GLY A 326 2.81 -14.48 -11.90
CA GLY A 326 2.69 -13.52 -10.81
C GLY A 326 1.69 -12.38 -11.07
N MET A 327 0.84 -12.49 -12.07
CA MET A 327 -0.18 -11.48 -12.40
C MET A 327 -1.44 -11.67 -11.59
N SER A 328 -1.95 -10.58 -11.04
CA SER A 328 -3.23 -10.48 -10.35
C SER A 328 -4.02 -9.27 -10.85
N LYS A 329 -5.32 -9.24 -10.59
CA LYS A 329 -6.24 -8.19 -11.02
C LYS A 329 -7.37 -8.03 -10.01
N PRO A 330 -8.19 -6.98 -10.08
CA PRO A 330 -9.38 -6.88 -9.26
C PRO A 330 -10.24 -8.15 -9.31
N GLY A 331 -10.61 -8.66 -8.13
CA GLY A 331 -11.32 -9.93 -7.95
C GLY A 331 -10.42 -11.18 -7.81
N THR A 332 -9.09 -11.04 -7.83
CA THR A 332 -8.18 -12.13 -7.46
C THR A 332 -8.42 -12.55 -6.00
N ASP A 333 -8.46 -13.86 -5.74
CA ASP A 333 -8.59 -14.40 -4.38
C ASP A 333 -7.45 -13.89 -3.49
N LEU A 334 -7.80 -13.15 -2.45
CA LEU A 334 -6.84 -12.50 -1.56
C LEU A 334 -5.95 -13.51 -0.80
N PHE A 335 -6.38 -14.77 -0.66
CA PHE A 335 -5.57 -15.82 0.00
C PHE A 335 -4.79 -16.70 -0.98
N ARG A 336 -4.81 -16.37 -2.27
CA ARG A 336 -4.08 -17.07 -3.35
C ARG A 336 -3.47 -16.08 -4.36
N ILE A 337 -2.85 -15.02 -3.86
CA ILE A 337 -2.21 -13.99 -4.72
C ILE A 337 -0.92 -14.57 -5.30
N PRO A 338 -0.78 -14.67 -6.63
CA PRO A 338 0.39 -15.28 -7.24
C PRO A 338 1.59 -14.33 -7.23
N ARG A 339 2.81 -14.91 -7.08
CA ARG A 339 4.08 -14.19 -7.18
C ARG A 339 5.02 -14.84 -8.19
N LEU A 340 5.77 -14.02 -8.92
CA LEU A 340 6.87 -14.44 -9.77
C LEU A 340 8.19 -14.38 -8.97
N THR A 341 8.77 -15.53 -8.67
CA THR A 341 10.09 -15.61 -8.04
C THR A 341 11.17 -15.27 -9.05
N LEU A 342 12.01 -14.33 -8.72
CA LEU A 342 13.22 -14.00 -9.47
C LEU A 342 14.41 -14.78 -8.93
N SER A 343 15.42 -14.98 -9.76
CA SER A 343 16.66 -15.67 -9.39
C SER A 343 17.88 -14.85 -9.79
N SER A 344 19.06 -15.24 -9.31
CA SER A 344 20.32 -14.62 -9.75
C SER A 344 20.60 -14.81 -11.24
N LEU A 345 19.88 -15.71 -11.91
CA LEU A 345 19.97 -15.92 -13.36
C LEU A 345 19.07 -14.99 -14.16
N THR A 346 18.19 -14.23 -13.51
CA THR A 346 17.32 -13.27 -14.16
C THR A 346 18.16 -12.14 -14.72
N THR A 347 18.25 -12.05 -16.04
CA THR A 347 18.96 -10.96 -16.71
C THR A 347 18.18 -9.63 -16.57
N MET A 348 18.83 -8.51 -16.84
CA MET A 348 18.14 -7.22 -16.85
C MET A 348 17.05 -7.15 -17.93
N GLU A 349 17.24 -7.81 -19.06
CA GLU A 349 16.22 -7.92 -20.12
C GLU A 349 15.01 -8.72 -19.65
N ASP A 350 15.23 -9.90 -19.04
CA ASP A 350 14.17 -10.70 -18.44
C ASP A 350 13.41 -9.93 -17.38
N PHE A 351 14.14 -9.19 -16.52
CA PHE A 351 13.51 -8.34 -15.50
C PHE A 351 12.59 -7.30 -16.13
N ILE A 352 13.07 -6.55 -17.13
CA ILE A 352 12.26 -5.54 -17.84
C ILE A 352 11.02 -6.18 -18.48
N ASP A 353 11.16 -7.36 -19.05
CA ASP A 353 10.02 -8.08 -19.63
C ASP A 353 8.99 -8.50 -18.59
N THR A 354 9.42 -8.76 -17.34
CA THR A 354 8.45 -9.04 -16.25
C THR A 354 7.60 -7.81 -15.86
N LEU A 355 8.00 -6.61 -16.21
CA LEU A 355 7.27 -5.38 -15.84
C LEU A 355 6.13 -5.04 -16.81
N ARG A 356 6.07 -5.69 -17.97
CA ARG A 356 5.08 -5.50 -19.04
C ARG A 356 3.79 -6.36 -18.84
#